data_790c4a05bc820138e912a2270f361463
#
_entry.id   790c4a05bc820138e912a2270f361463
#
_cell.length_a   1.000
_cell.length_b   1.000
_cell.length_c   1.000
_cell.angle_alpha   90.00
_cell.angle_beta   90.00
_cell.angle_gamma   90.00
#
_symmetry.space_group_name_H-M   'P 1'
#
loop_
_entity.id
_entity.type
_entity.pdbx_description
1 polymer ?
#
loop_
_entity_poly.entity_id
_entity_poly.type
_entity_poly.pdbx_seq_one_letter_code
_entity_poly.pdbx_strand_id
1 'polypeptide(L)'
;MKIVITQALYPTTAQVNLLDAYKKPTETNVPFTLYESRTGRMIYHFVHTLNHAGNPDTLFLDNFITYRLKVHTIPPVEKDDITITQGIHNVIAVDAPQGSLSVKINGRNQYGTVKCIVRKAGNSNTLHVQDIGASVKYLTGQYDLEILTLPRIYQKNVKISQSTITHIEIEEAGIVNFQYGNVGFGSIFQIHKNEIEFVTNLNENAYNQSLILQPGQYKVVFRYRLAKETILTKERNFTVRPGESVIVNLMQ
;
A
#
# COMPACT_ATOMS: atom_id res chain seq x y z
N MET A 1 45.61 -38.47 -38.77
CA MET A 1 44.49 -37.55 -39.07
C MET A 1 44.17 -36.74 -37.81
N LYS A 2 44.49 -35.43 -37.78
CA LYS A 2 44.28 -34.57 -36.61
C LYS A 2 42.97 -33.83 -36.91
N ILE A 3 41.91 -34.16 -36.23
CA ILE A 3 40.63 -33.40 -36.35
C ILE A 3 40.80 -32.21 -35.42
N VAL A 4 40.98 -31.00 -35.99
CA VAL A 4 40.93 -29.76 -35.27
C VAL A 4 39.49 -29.24 -35.33
N ILE A 5 38.72 -29.45 -34.24
CA ILE A 5 37.39 -28.85 -34.10
C ILE A 5 37.61 -27.46 -33.56
N THR A 6 37.70 -26.46 -34.44
CA THR A 6 37.61 -25.04 -34.09
C THR A 6 36.14 -24.63 -34.10
N GLN A 7 35.42 -24.98 -33.08
CA GLN A 7 34.11 -24.38 -32.82
C GLN A 7 34.38 -23.14 -31.97
N ALA A 8 34.18 -21.95 -32.53
CA ALA A 8 34.15 -20.74 -31.74
C ALA A 8 32.91 -20.84 -30.82
N LEU A 9 33.16 -21.25 -29.58
CA LEU A 9 32.12 -21.28 -28.54
C LEU A 9 31.85 -19.83 -28.15
N TYR A 10 30.85 -19.24 -28.76
CA TYR A 10 30.31 -17.97 -28.23
C TYR A 10 29.80 -18.24 -26.79
N PRO A 11 30.12 -17.39 -25.83
CA PRO A 11 29.63 -17.58 -24.47
C PRO A 11 28.10 -17.49 -24.46
N THR A 12 27.47 -18.43 -23.75
CA THR A 12 26.04 -18.37 -23.53
C THR A 12 25.74 -17.31 -22.47
N THR A 13 25.12 -16.23 -22.88
CA THR A 13 24.81 -15.10 -22.01
C THR A 13 23.32 -14.77 -22.06
N ALA A 14 22.84 -14.06 -21.06
CA ALA A 14 21.48 -13.57 -21.00
C ALA A 14 21.41 -12.17 -20.41
N GLN A 15 20.32 -11.48 -20.66
CA GLN A 15 19.94 -10.26 -19.96
C GLN A 15 18.46 -10.32 -19.59
N VAL A 16 18.10 -9.61 -18.50
CA VAL A 16 16.70 -9.42 -18.11
C VAL A 16 16.26 -8.02 -18.54
N ASN A 17 15.20 -7.94 -19.31
CA ASN A 17 14.56 -6.69 -19.69
C ASN A 17 13.22 -6.54 -18.94
N LEU A 18 13.12 -5.53 -18.08
CA LEU A 18 11.87 -5.17 -17.43
C LEU A 18 11.16 -4.14 -18.32
N LEU A 19 10.01 -4.55 -18.86
CA LEU A 19 9.28 -3.78 -19.86
C LEU A 19 8.27 -2.84 -19.19
N ASP A 20 8.20 -1.62 -19.69
CA ASP A 20 7.17 -0.64 -19.37
C ASP A 20 5.82 -0.97 -20.08
N ALA A 21 4.82 -0.11 -19.90
CA ALA A 21 3.50 -0.26 -20.54
C ALA A 21 3.55 -0.19 -22.09
N TYR A 22 4.62 0.36 -22.65
CA TYR A 22 4.85 0.48 -24.10
C TYR A 22 5.78 -0.61 -24.64
N LYS A 23 6.07 -1.65 -23.82
CA LYS A 23 6.99 -2.74 -24.16
C LYS A 23 8.44 -2.31 -24.38
N LYS A 24 8.84 -1.18 -23.82
CA LYS A 24 10.24 -0.73 -23.83
C LYS A 24 10.95 -1.21 -22.56
N PRO A 25 12.23 -1.60 -22.62
CA PRO A 25 13.00 -2.11 -21.47
C PRO A 25 13.53 -0.96 -20.60
N THR A 26 12.61 -0.15 -20.06
CA THR A 26 12.94 1.10 -19.33
C THR A 26 12.73 1.01 -17.83
N GLU A 27 12.13 -0.06 -17.34
CA GLU A 27 11.90 -0.21 -15.89
C GLU A 27 13.20 -0.57 -15.18
N THR A 28 13.52 0.20 -14.13
CA THR A 28 14.77 0.08 -13.36
C THR A 28 14.53 0.25 -11.87
N ASN A 29 15.59 0.00 -11.09
CA ASN A 29 15.60 0.09 -9.62
C ASN A 29 14.57 -0.86 -8.98
N VAL A 30 14.47 -2.07 -9.52
CA VAL A 30 13.59 -3.13 -9.04
C VAL A 30 14.43 -4.37 -8.77
N PRO A 31 14.37 -4.95 -7.56
CA PRO A 31 15.05 -6.20 -7.30
C PRO A 31 14.41 -7.35 -8.08
N PHE A 32 15.21 -8.28 -8.54
CA PHE A 32 14.72 -9.55 -9.03
C PHE A 32 15.55 -10.72 -8.50
N THR A 33 14.95 -11.90 -8.52
CA THR A 33 15.62 -13.15 -8.18
C THR A 33 15.40 -14.16 -9.28
N LEU A 34 16.46 -14.80 -9.72
CA LEU A 34 16.43 -15.91 -10.67
C LEU A 34 16.71 -17.21 -9.91
N TYR A 35 15.84 -18.17 -10.10
CA TYR A 35 15.90 -19.50 -9.47
C TYR A 35 16.05 -20.58 -10.52
N GLU A 36 16.71 -21.68 -10.15
CA GLU A 36 16.57 -22.95 -10.85
C GLU A 36 15.16 -23.51 -10.57
N SER A 37 14.36 -23.75 -11.61
CA SER A 37 12.94 -24.13 -11.44
C SER A 37 12.76 -25.44 -10.68
N ARG A 38 13.61 -26.43 -10.96
CA ARG A 38 13.47 -27.78 -10.39
C ARG A 38 13.81 -27.85 -8.90
N THR A 39 14.86 -27.15 -8.47
CA THR A 39 15.38 -27.24 -7.09
C THR A 39 14.94 -26.07 -6.22
N GLY A 40 14.49 -24.97 -6.82
CA GLY A 40 14.23 -23.70 -6.14
C GLY A 40 15.50 -22.97 -5.67
N ARG A 41 16.70 -23.47 -6.08
CA ARG A 41 17.96 -22.81 -5.73
C ARG A 41 18.06 -21.43 -6.36
N MET A 42 18.38 -20.43 -5.56
CA MET A 42 18.66 -19.09 -6.02
C MET A 42 19.98 -19.06 -6.81
N ILE A 43 19.93 -18.53 -8.03
CA ILE A 43 21.09 -18.36 -8.91
C ILE A 43 21.60 -16.93 -8.86
N TYR A 44 20.68 -15.95 -9.04
CA TYR A 44 20.98 -14.52 -8.98
C TYR A 44 19.95 -13.78 -8.14
N HIS A 45 20.40 -12.77 -7.41
CA HIS A 45 19.54 -11.79 -6.74
C HIS A 45 20.24 -10.45 -6.73
N PHE A 46 19.70 -9.45 -7.43
CA PHE A 46 20.21 -8.08 -7.43
C PHE A 46 19.15 -7.07 -7.90
N VAL A 47 19.46 -5.80 -7.76
CA VAL A 47 18.61 -4.71 -8.25
C VAL A 47 18.88 -4.51 -9.74
N HIS A 48 17.82 -4.61 -10.55
CA HIS A 48 17.90 -4.33 -11.99
C HIS A 48 18.21 -2.86 -12.25
N THR A 49 19.32 -2.61 -12.95
CA THR A 49 19.76 -1.30 -13.37
C THR A 49 20.14 -1.32 -14.85
N LEU A 50 20.25 -0.14 -15.47
CA LEU A 50 20.74 0.01 -16.83
C LEU A 50 22.05 0.80 -16.80
N ASN A 51 22.99 0.43 -17.64
CA ASN A 51 24.23 1.17 -17.82
C ASN A 51 24.00 2.46 -18.64
N HIS A 52 25.04 3.24 -18.87
CA HIS A 52 24.97 4.51 -19.63
C HIS A 52 24.44 4.35 -21.07
N ALA A 53 24.57 3.16 -21.66
CA ALA A 53 24.05 2.84 -23.00
C ALA A 53 22.60 2.31 -22.94
N GLY A 54 21.97 2.25 -21.76
CA GLY A 54 20.61 1.73 -21.58
C GLY A 54 20.52 0.22 -21.58
N ASN A 55 21.62 -0.49 -21.40
CA ASN A 55 21.67 -1.96 -21.38
C ASN A 55 21.69 -2.48 -19.93
N PRO A 56 20.95 -3.56 -19.62
CA PRO A 56 21.01 -4.24 -18.34
C PRO A 56 22.29 -5.07 -18.19
N ASP A 57 22.52 -5.58 -16.98
CA ASP A 57 23.66 -6.45 -16.69
C ASP A 57 23.58 -7.77 -17.50
N THR A 58 24.76 -8.23 -17.92
CA THR A 58 24.90 -9.52 -18.61
C THR A 58 25.03 -10.65 -17.58
N LEU A 59 24.22 -11.68 -17.74
CA LEU A 59 24.19 -12.88 -16.90
C LEU A 59 24.82 -14.05 -17.66
N PHE A 60 25.51 -14.92 -16.93
CA PHE A 60 26.01 -16.20 -17.43
C PHE A 60 25.10 -17.30 -16.93
N LEU A 61 24.30 -17.89 -17.80
CA LEU A 61 23.30 -18.91 -17.48
C LEU A 61 23.62 -20.24 -18.16
N ASP A 62 23.33 -21.32 -17.48
CA ASP A 62 23.48 -22.68 -17.98
C ASP A 62 22.28 -23.05 -18.86
N ASN A 63 22.53 -23.54 -20.07
CA ASN A 63 21.49 -23.95 -21.01
C ASN A 63 20.83 -25.31 -20.67
N PHE A 64 21.35 -26.05 -19.70
CA PHE A 64 20.75 -27.30 -19.22
C PHE A 64 19.77 -27.10 -18.06
N ILE A 65 19.62 -25.87 -17.59
CA ILE A 65 18.75 -25.50 -16.47
C ILE A 65 17.54 -24.73 -16.99
N THR A 66 16.37 -25.05 -16.45
CA THR A 66 15.17 -24.22 -16.61
C THR A 66 15.10 -23.26 -15.43
N TYR A 67 14.81 -21.99 -15.70
CA TYR A 67 14.80 -20.93 -14.68
C TYR A 67 13.39 -20.40 -14.42
N ARG A 68 13.20 -19.89 -13.19
CA ARG A 68 12.08 -19.08 -12.79
C ARG A 68 12.59 -17.72 -12.34
N LEU A 69 12.03 -16.66 -12.89
CA LEU A 69 12.34 -15.28 -12.53
C LEU A 69 11.21 -14.71 -11.67
N LYS A 70 11.58 -14.11 -10.54
CA LYS A 70 10.68 -13.32 -9.68
C LYS A 70 11.16 -11.89 -9.63
N VAL A 71 10.37 -10.96 -10.15
CA VAL A 71 10.58 -9.51 -10.05
C VAL A 71 9.82 -9.02 -8.81
N HIS A 72 10.52 -8.35 -7.90
CA HIS A 72 9.97 -7.90 -6.61
C HIS A 72 9.24 -6.56 -6.73
N THR A 73 8.31 -6.47 -7.68
CA THR A 73 7.33 -5.39 -7.77
C THR A 73 6.21 -5.58 -6.75
N ILE A 74 5.30 -4.64 -6.62
CA ILE A 74 4.07 -4.76 -5.82
C ILE A 74 2.86 -4.68 -6.76
N PRO A 75 2.10 -5.78 -6.96
CA PRO A 75 2.43 -7.17 -6.61
C PRO A 75 3.68 -7.69 -7.35
N PRO A 76 4.31 -8.78 -6.88
CA PRO A 76 5.42 -9.38 -7.58
C PRO A 76 4.98 -9.96 -8.94
N VAL A 77 5.92 -9.93 -9.91
CA VAL A 77 5.74 -10.59 -11.21
C VAL A 77 6.65 -11.80 -11.27
N GLU A 78 6.11 -12.93 -11.69
CA GLU A 78 6.85 -14.17 -11.86
C GLU A 78 6.77 -14.61 -13.32
N LYS A 79 7.86 -15.18 -13.83
CA LYS A 79 7.96 -15.81 -15.14
C LYS A 79 8.64 -17.15 -14.98
N ASP A 80 7.91 -18.20 -15.28
CA ASP A 80 8.37 -19.58 -15.19
C ASP A 80 8.88 -20.10 -16.54
N ASP A 81 9.45 -21.30 -16.53
CA ASP A 81 9.86 -22.08 -17.70
C ASP A 81 10.81 -21.35 -18.67
N ILE A 82 11.71 -20.53 -18.09
CA ILE A 82 12.73 -19.81 -18.88
C ILE A 82 13.82 -20.80 -19.25
N THR A 83 14.00 -21.00 -20.56
CA THR A 83 15.08 -21.82 -21.15
C THR A 83 16.09 -20.94 -21.86
N ILE A 84 17.34 -21.37 -21.84
CA ILE A 84 18.47 -20.63 -22.42
C ILE A 84 19.00 -21.37 -23.63
N THR A 85 19.11 -20.68 -24.76
CA THR A 85 19.70 -21.22 -25.97
C THR A 85 21.21 -21.06 -25.94
N GLN A 86 21.92 -22.16 -26.15
CA GLN A 86 23.38 -22.20 -26.12
C GLN A 86 24.00 -21.38 -27.24
N GLY A 87 25.11 -20.70 -26.95
CA GLY A 87 25.95 -20.03 -27.95
C GLY A 87 25.39 -18.71 -28.51
N ILE A 88 24.34 -18.19 -27.88
CA ILE A 88 23.77 -16.88 -28.23
C ILE A 88 23.57 -16.03 -26.97
N HIS A 89 23.30 -14.74 -27.20
CA HIS A 89 22.83 -13.83 -26.18
C HIS A 89 21.31 -13.92 -26.07
N ASN A 90 20.80 -14.34 -24.91
CA ASN A 90 19.38 -14.54 -24.64
C ASN A 90 18.77 -13.27 -24.01
N VAL A 91 17.54 -12.92 -24.37
CA VAL A 91 16.80 -11.80 -23.78
C VAL A 91 15.56 -12.32 -23.03
N ILE A 92 15.53 -12.13 -21.72
CA ILE A 92 14.42 -12.51 -20.85
C ILE A 92 13.59 -11.25 -20.61
N ALA A 93 12.52 -11.08 -21.39
CA ALA A 93 11.63 -9.94 -21.28
C ALA A 93 10.48 -10.23 -20.31
N VAL A 94 10.20 -9.29 -19.39
CA VAL A 94 9.12 -9.38 -18.40
C VAL A 94 8.38 -8.05 -18.31
N ASP A 95 7.06 -8.10 -18.42
CA ASP A 95 6.20 -6.94 -18.25
C ASP A 95 6.14 -6.54 -16.76
N ALA A 96 6.67 -5.38 -16.46
CA ALA A 96 6.70 -4.87 -15.10
C ALA A 96 6.44 -3.34 -15.05
N PRO A 97 5.39 -2.83 -15.74
CA PRO A 97 5.11 -1.40 -15.80
C PRO A 97 4.74 -0.88 -14.42
N GLN A 98 5.38 0.21 -13.97
CA GLN A 98 5.22 0.75 -12.63
C GLN A 98 4.85 2.22 -12.61
N GLY A 99 4.09 2.60 -11.60
CA GLY A 99 3.85 3.96 -11.15
C GLY A 99 3.97 4.06 -9.64
N SER A 100 3.85 5.25 -9.09
CA SER A 100 3.95 5.48 -7.65
C SER A 100 2.61 5.89 -7.06
N LEU A 101 2.35 5.50 -5.82
CA LEU A 101 1.24 5.96 -5.00
C LEU A 101 1.79 6.74 -3.81
N SER A 102 1.28 7.95 -3.60
CA SER A 102 1.57 8.77 -2.43
C SER A 102 0.26 9.19 -1.76
N VAL A 103 0.09 8.86 -0.49
CA VAL A 103 -1.04 9.29 0.33
C VAL A 103 -0.55 10.34 1.31
N LYS A 104 -1.18 11.51 1.34
CA LYS A 104 -0.76 12.64 2.18
C LYS A 104 -1.94 13.23 2.95
N ILE A 105 -1.66 13.80 4.12
CA ILE A 105 -2.60 14.64 4.85
C ILE A 105 -2.40 16.09 4.39
N ASN A 106 -3.48 16.75 4.03
CA ASN A 106 -3.49 18.18 3.71
C ASN A 106 -3.58 18.97 5.01
N GLY A 107 -2.43 19.34 5.57
CA GLY A 107 -2.28 19.99 6.86
C GLY A 107 -1.39 19.21 7.83
N ARG A 108 -1.63 19.35 9.12
CA ARG A 108 -0.86 18.66 10.17
C ARG A 108 -1.32 17.21 10.33
N ASN A 109 -0.38 16.34 10.53
CA ASN A 109 -0.68 14.96 10.91
C ASN A 109 -0.88 14.86 12.43
N GLN A 110 -2.13 14.95 12.87
CA GLN A 110 -2.52 14.82 14.28
C GLN A 110 -2.40 13.37 14.79
N TYR A 111 -2.46 12.38 13.89
CA TYR A 111 -2.45 10.96 14.26
C TYR A 111 -1.06 10.41 14.64
N GLY A 112 0.03 11.13 14.26
CA GLY A 112 1.37 10.56 14.31
C GLY A 112 1.61 9.58 13.16
N THR A 113 1.64 8.29 13.44
CA THR A 113 1.84 7.26 12.40
C THR A 113 0.49 6.73 11.91
N VAL A 114 0.19 6.95 10.63
CA VAL A 114 -1.01 6.40 9.97
C VAL A 114 -0.58 5.48 8.84
N LYS A 115 -1.26 4.36 8.73
CA LYS A 115 -1.04 3.34 7.69
C LYS A 115 -2.14 3.39 6.64
N CYS A 116 -1.76 3.08 5.40
CA CYS A 116 -2.68 2.85 4.30
C CYS A 116 -2.55 1.39 3.84
N ILE A 117 -3.62 0.65 3.94
CA ILE A 117 -3.72 -0.71 3.40
C ILE A 117 -4.07 -0.60 1.93
N VAL A 118 -3.27 -1.23 1.08
CA VAL A 118 -3.45 -1.25 -0.37
C VAL A 118 -3.85 -2.66 -0.80
N ARG A 119 -4.92 -2.76 -1.59
CA ARG A 119 -5.44 -4.00 -2.17
C ARG A 119 -5.59 -3.85 -3.68
N LYS A 120 -5.57 -4.93 -4.44
CA LYS A 120 -6.04 -4.88 -5.83
C LYS A 120 -7.54 -4.58 -5.84
N ALA A 121 -8.00 -3.77 -6.80
CA ALA A 121 -9.40 -3.39 -6.90
C ALA A 121 -10.32 -4.62 -6.92
N GLY A 122 -11.35 -4.59 -6.07
CA GLY A 122 -12.30 -5.69 -5.91
C GLY A 122 -11.79 -6.92 -5.14
N ASN A 123 -10.57 -6.87 -4.57
CA ASN A 123 -10.00 -7.96 -3.79
C ASN A 123 -9.89 -7.56 -2.32
N SER A 124 -10.31 -8.44 -1.40
CA SER A 124 -10.22 -8.21 0.05
C SER A 124 -8.83 -8.48 0.63
N ASN A 125 -7.95 -9.20 -0.08
CA ASN A 125 -6.62 -9.54 0.42
C ASN A 125 -5.71 -8.32 0.45
N THR A 126 -5.04 -8.10 1.57
CA THR A 126 -4.03 -7.06 1.71
C THR A 126 -2.83 -7.38 0.83
N LEU A 127 -2.53 -6.48 -0.10
CA LEU A 127 -1.37 -6.58 -0.96
C LEU A 127 -0.14 -5.95 -0.30
N HIS A 128 -0.30 -4.76 0.24
CA HIS A 128 0.76 -4.01 0.88
C HIS A 128 0.21 -3.04 1.93
N VAL A 129 1.06 -2.63 2.86
CA VAL A 129 0.74 -1.61 3.87
C VAL A 129 1.84 -0.56 3.82
N GLN A 130 1.47 0.67 3.45
CA GLN A 130 2.42 1.78 3.40
C GLN A 130 2.12 2.85 4.46
N ASP A 131 3.15 3.59 4.86
CA ASP A 131 2.98 4.76 5.72
C ASP A 131 2.46 5.96 4.90
N ILE A 132 1.61 6.77 5.51
CA ILE A 132 1.22 8.06 4.93
C ILE A 132 2.46 8.95 4.85
N GLY A 133 2.58 9.69 3.75
CA GLY A 133 3.74 10.50 3.41
C GLY A 133 4.81 9.77 2.59
N ALA A 134 4.81 8.44 2.60
CA ALA A 134 5.69 7.66 1.73
C ALA A 134 5.17 7.63 0.28
N SER A 135 6.11 7.56 -0.66
CA SER A 135 5.83 7.27 -2.08
C SER A 135 6.32 5.86 -2.39
N VAL A 136 5.40 4.97 -2.74
CA VAL A 136 5.69 3.55 -2.97
C VAL A 136 5.36 3.18 -4.41
N LYS A 137 6.24 2.40 -5.07
CA LYS A 137 6.03 1.91 -6.43
C LYS A 137 5.13 0.67 -6.45
N TYR A 138 4.18 0.66 -7.38
CA TYR A 138 3.27 -0.45 -7.65
C TYR A 138 3.24 -0.75 -9.14
N LEU A 139 2.88 -1.96 -9.53
CA LEU A 139 2.50 -2.22 -10.91
C LEU A 139 1.34 -1.32 -11.33
N THR A 140 1.30 -0.96 -12.60
CA THR A 140 0.14 -0.22 -13.14
C THR A 140 -1.15 -1.02 -12.96
N GLY A 141 -2.24 -0.35 -12.61
CA GLY A 141 -3.51 -1.01 -12.37
C GLY A 141 -4.47 -0.19 -11.52
N GLN A 142 -5.51 -0.84 -11.03
CA GLN A 142 -6.48 -0.26 -10.12
C GLN A 142 -6.36 -0.91 -8.74
N TYR A 143 -6.46 -0.07 -7.71
CA TYR A 143 -6.26 -0.45 -6.32
C TYR A 143 -7.35 0.12 -5.43
N ASP A 144 -7.68 -0.58 -4.37
CA ASP A 144 -8.54 -0.12 -3.30
C ASP A 144 -7.68 0.20 -2.07
N LEU A 145 -7.91 1.38 -1.50
CA LEU A 145 -7.16 1.90 -0.36
C LEU A 145 -8.05 1.95 0.87
N GLU A 146 -7.51 1.55 2.00
CA GLU A 146 -8.10 1.74 3.31
C GLU A 146 -7.09 2.46 4.20
N ILE A 147 -7.40 3.73 4.53
CA ILE A 147 -6.54 4.57 5.36
C ILE A 147 -7.02 4.44 6.80
N LEU A 148 -6.11 4.06 7.70
CA LEU A 148 -6.43 3.71 9.09
C LEU A 148 -6.54 4.95 9.98
N THR A 149 -7.39 5.90 9.56
CA THR A 149 -7.85 7.04 10.34
C THR A 149 -9.04 6.66 11.22
N LEU A 150 -9.57 7.60 11.96
CA LEU A 150 -10.81 7.43 12.73
C LEU A 150 -11.82 8.52 12.33
N PRO A 151 -12.96 8.20 11.68
CA PRO A 151 -13.25 6.92 11.00
C PRO A 151 -12.25 6.58 9.88
N ARG A 152 -12.26 5.32 9.44
CA ARG A 152 -11.44 4.88 8.31
C ARG A 152 -11.90 5.52 7.02
N ILE A 153 -10.94 5.82 6.15
CA ILE A 153 -11.22 6.35 4.82
C ILE A 153 -11.01 5.25 3.78
N TYR A 154 -11.99 5.05 2.93
CA TYR A 154 -11.94 4.10 1.82
C TYR A 154 -11.93 4.83 0.49
N GLN A 155 -10.93 4.52 -0.35
CA GLN A 155 -10.82 5.02 -1.72
C GLN A 155 -10.78 3.83 -2.66
N LYS A 156 -11.82 3.68 -3.50
CA LYS A 156 -11.93 2.55 -4.43
C LYS A 156 -11.46 2.93 -5.84
N ASN A 157 -10.96 1.93 -6.56
CA ASN A 157 -10.57 2.04 -7.98
C ASN A 157 -9.52 3.13 -8.25
N VAL A 158 -8.59 3.34 -7.31
CA VAL A 158 -7.48 4.28 -7.49
C VAL A 158 -6.58 3.77 -8.60
N LYS A 159 -6.45 4.52 -9.69
CA LYS A 159 -5.64 4.16 -10.84
C LYS A 159 -4.18 4.58 -10.64
N ILE A 160 -3.27 3.63 -10.75
CA ILE A 160 -1.82 3.87 -10.82
C ILE A 160 -1.39 3.70 -12.28
N SER A 161 -0.81 4.76 -12.86
CA SER A 161 -0.38 4.80 -14.25
C SER A 161 1.13 4.79 -14.37
N GLN A 162 1.65 4.33 -15.52
CA GLN A 162 3.07 4.21 -15.83
C GLN A 162 3.82 5.52 -15.58
N SER A 163 4.94 5.43 -14.86
CA SER A 163 5.90 6.52 -14.64
C SER A 163 5.30 7.81 -14.06
N THR A 164 4.12 7.70 -13.40
CA THR A 164 3.44 8.83 -12.75
C THR A 164 3.31 8.60 -11.25
N ILE A 165 3.11 9.68 -10.51
CA ILE A 165 2.76 9.61 -9.08
C ILE A 165 1.27 9.89 -8.94
N THR A 166 0.52 8.90 -8.48
CA THR A 166 -0.87 9.09 -8.08
C THR A 166 -0.89 9.65 -6.66
N HIS A 167 -1.41 10.86 -6.51
CA HIS A 167 -1.56 11.52 -5.21
C HIS A 167 -2.97 11.33 -4.67
N ILE A 168 -3.06 10.87 -3.43
CA ILE A 168 -4.30 10.85 -2.65
C ILE A 168 -4.10 11.79 -1.47
N GLU A 169 -4.96 12.79 -1.37
CA GLU A 169 -4.97 13.73 -0.27
C GLU A 169 -6.16 13.45 0.64
N ILE A 170 -5.92 13.43 1.94
CA ILE A 170 -6.95 13.35 2.97
C ILE A 170 -6.91 14.62 3.82
N GLU A 171 -8.05 15.03 4.33
CA GLU A 171 -8.16 16.22 5.16
C GLU A 171 -7.43 16.05 6.48
N GLU A 172 -6.96 17.19 7.04
CA GLU A 172 -6.43 17.25 8.40
C GLU A 172 -7.50 16.86 9.40
N ALA A 173 -7.19 15.98 10.34
CA ALA A 173 -8.10 15.60 11.40
C ALA A 173 -8.26 16.71 12.45
N GLY A 174 -9.39 16.73 13.15
CA GLY A 174 -9.59 17.56 14.32
C GLY A 174 -9.40 16.78 15.63
N ILE A 175 -9.20 17.50 16.72
CA ILE A 175 -9.09 16.95 18.08
C ILE A 175 -10.41 17.18 18.79
N VAL A 176 -11.03 16.10 19.30
CA VAL A 176 -12.28 16.17 20.06
C VAL A 176 -12.03 15.79 21.50
N ASN A 177 -12.31 16.70 22.40
CA ASN A 177 -12.14 16.53 23.85
C ASN A 177 -13.50 16.28 24.49
N PHE A 178 -13.78 15.04 24.85
CA PHE A 178 -14.98 14.63 25.55
C PHE A 178 -14.80 14.81 27.06
N GLN A 179 -15.74 15.53 27.70
CA GLN A 179 -15.79 15.76 29.14
C GLN A 179 -17.07 15.16 29.68
N TYR A 180 -16.99 14.02 30.34
CA TYR A 180 -18.17 13.32 30.90
C TYR A 180 -18.27 13.39 32.42
N GLY A 181 -17.21 13.79 33.09
CA GLY A 181 -17.22 14.07 34.54
C GLY A 181 -17.42 12.84 35.43
N ASN A 182 -17.83 11.70 34.90
CA ASN A 182 -17.99 10.44 35.60
C ASN A 182 -17.89 9.27 34.64
N VAL A 183 -17.58 8.08 35.16
CA VAL A 183 -17.46 6.84 34.38
C VAL A 183 -18.80 6.42 33.78
N GLY A 184 -18.76 5.88 32.57
CA GLY A 184 -19.99 5.50 31.87
C GLY A 184 -19.72 4.86 30.49
N PHE A 185 -20.79 4.54 29.78
CA PHE A 185 -20.77 3.94 28.47
C PHE A 185 -21.11 4.99 27.42
N GLY A 186 -20.25 5.13 26.44
CA GLY A 186 -20.46 6.08 25.36
C GLY A 186 -20.03 5.53 24.01
N SER A 187 -20.77 5.90 22.99
CA SER A 187 -20.47 5.54 21.60
C SER A 187 -20.55 6.76 20.70
N ILE A 188 -19.63 6.82 19.75
CA ILE A 188 -19.54 7.88 18.74
C ILE A 188 -20.01 7.32 17.43
N PHE A 189 -20.84 8.09 16.75
CA PHE A 189 -21.39 7.78 15.45
C PHE A 189 -21.08 8.95 14.50
N GLN A 190 -20.77 8.63 13.26
CA GLN A 190 -20.72 9.60 12.17
C GLN A 190 -22.08 9.71 11.49
N ILE A 191 -22.48 10.92 11.12
CA ILE A 191 -23.76 11.19 10.45
C ILE A 191 -23.46 11.47 8.98
N HIS A 192 -23.97 10.61 8.09
CA HIS A 192 -23.89 10.77 6.64
C HIS A 192 -25.31 10.96 6.09
N LYS A 193 -25.69 12.19 5.73
CA LYS A 193 -27.07 12.51 5.24
C LYS A 193 -28.13 11.93 6.18
N ASN A 194 -28.66 10.74 5.87
CA ASN A 194 -29.70 10.06 6.63
C ASN A 194 -29.23 8.78 7.31
N GLU A 195 -27.94 8.46 7.25
CA GLU A 195 -27.35 7.26 7.84
C GLU A 195 -26.48 7.62 9.02
N ILE A 196 -26.50 6.76 10.04
CA ILE A 196 -25.67 6.89 11.23
C ILE A 196 -24.76 5.67 11.28
N GLU A 197 -23.45 5.89 11.18
CA GLU A 197 -22.45 4.84 11.19
C GLU A 197 -21.69 4.85 12.52
N PHE A 198 -21.54 3.69 13.15
CA PHE A 198 -20.75 3.54 14.37
C PHE A 198 -19.26 3.77 14.06
N VAL A 199 -18.61 4.59 14.90
CA VAL A 199 -17.19 4.93 14.76
C VAL A 199 -16.36 4.23 15.83
N THR A 200 -16.63 4.50 17.10
CA THR A 200 -15.90 3.92 18.24
C THR A 200 -16.65 4.10 19.55
N ASN A 201 -16.24 3.37 20.55
CA ASN A 201 -16.68 3.59 21.94
C ASN A 201 -15.73 4.54 22.68
N LEU A 202 -16.28 5.28 23.62
CA LEU A 202 -15.51 6.03 24.59
C LEU A 202 -14.95 5.06 25.67
N ASN A 203 -13.86 5.46 26.29
CA ASN A 203 -13.30 4.70 27.41
C ASN A 203 -14.24 4.78 28.62
N GLU A 204 -14.83 3.66 28.98
CA GLU A 204 -15.84 3.56 30.03
C GLU A 204 -15.31 3.83 31.46
N ASN A 205 -13.98 3.80 31.66
CA ASN A 205 -13.31 4.01 32.94
C ASN A 205 -12.63 5.38 33.08
N ALA A 206 -12.80 6.25 32.09
CA ALA A 206 -12.24 7.60 32.10
C ALA A 206 -13.28 8.65 32.48
N TYR A 207 -12.83 9.82 32.90
CA TYR A 207 -13.66 10.99 33.19
C TYR A 207 -13.66 11.98 32.04
N ASN A 208 -12.66 11.86 31.17
CA ASN A 208 -12.50 12.60 29.92
C ASN A 208 -11.68 11.78 28.94
N GLN A 209 -11.77 12.11 27.67
CA GLN A 209 -10.99 11.48 26.60
C GLN A 209 -10.83 12.42 25.42
N SER A 210 -9.62 12.45 24.86
CA SER A 210 -9.35 13.12 23.58
C SER A 210 -9.26 12.08 22.48
N LEU A 211 -9.94 12.35 21.37
CA LEU A 211 -9.88 11.54 20.16
C LEU A 211 -9.52 12.42 18.97
N ILE A 212 -8.80 11.85 18.03
CA ILE A 212 -8.48 12.46 16.74
C ILE A 212 -9.47 11.89 15.73
N LEU A 213 -10.36 12.75 15.22
CA LEU A 213 -11.41 12.35 14.30
C LEU A 213 -11.27 13.06 12.96
N GLN A 214 -11.61 12.36 11.88
CA GLN A 214 -11.73 12.97 10.57
C GLN A 214 -12.81 14.05 10.55
N PRO A 215 -12.72 15.08 9.70
CA PRO A 215 -13.76 16.07 9.55
C PRO A 215 -15.11 15.44 9.21
N GLY A 216 -16.18 15.97 9.82
CA GLY A 216 -17.51 15.44 9.63
C GLY A 216 -18.51 15.86 10.69
N GLN A 217 -19.74 15.39 10.55
CA GLN A 217 -20.80 15.54 11.54
C GLN A 217 -20.92 14.26 12.35
N TYR A 218 -21.00 14.41 13.66
CA TYR A 218 -20.99 13.30 14.60
C TYR A 218 -22.08 13.42 15.63
N LYS A 219 -22.49 12.28 16.18
CA LYS A 219 -23.29 12.15 17.37
C LYS A 219 -22.54 11.32 18.40
N VAL A 220 -22.53 11.76 19.63
CA VAL A 220 -22.14 10.94 20.78
C VAL A 220 -23.37 10.62 21.62
N VAL A 221 -23.49 9.36 22.02
CA VAL A 221 -24.48 8.88 22.97
C VAL A 221 -23.73 8.39 24.19
N PHE A 222 -24.08 8.91 25.36
CA PHE A 222 -23.38 8.59 26.60
C PHE A 222 -24.36 8.35 27.74
N ARG A 223 -24.05 7.35 28.58
CA ARG A 223 -24.82 7.04 29.80
C ARG A 223 -23.88 6.76 30.95
N TYR A 224 -24.12 7.41 32.07
CA TYR A 224 -23.37 7.10 33.31
C TYR A 224 -23.62 5.67 33.76
N ARG A 225 -22.56 5.02 34.30
CA ARG A 225 -22.61 3.60 34.73
C ARG A 225 -23.70 3.31 35.75
N LEU A 226 -23.94 4.23 36.66
CA LEU A 226 -24.92 4.08 37.75
C LEU A 226 -26.30 4.61 37.39
N ALA A 227 -26.50 5.11 36.14
CA ALA A 227 -27.82 5.57 35.72
C ALA A 227 -28.79 4.40 35.56
N LYS A 228 -29.85 4.40 36.37
CA LYS A 228 -30.87 3.33 36.39
C LYS A 228 -31.90 3.50 35.27
N GLU A 229 -32.15 4.73 34.81
CA GLU A 229 -33.18 5.05 33.84
C GLU A 229 -32.59 5.45 32.49
N THR A 230 -33.24 5.05 31.41
CA THR A 230 -32.83 5.39 30.02
C THR A 230 -32.91 6.88 29.71
N ILE A 231 -33.78 7.62 30.39
CA ILE A 231 -33.93 9.07 30.29
C ILE A 231 -32.62 9.82 30.67
N LEU A 232 -31.74 9.19 31.42
CA LEU A 232 -30.45 9.73 31.80
C LEU A 232 -29.35 9.51 30.75
N THR A 233 -29.73 9.00 29.56
CA THR A 233 -28.85 8.92 28.39
C THR A 233 -28.74 10.30 27.78
N LYS A 234 -27.52 10.73 27.51
CA LYS A 234 -27.22 12.00 26.87
C LYS A 234 -26.84 11.81 25.43
N GLU A 235 -27.38 12.63 24.57
CA GLU A 235 -27.02 12.72 23.18
C GLU A 235 -26.49 14.13 22.87
N ARG A 236 -25.40 14.21 22.11
CA ARG A 236 -24.87 15.48 21.61
C ARG A 236 -24.42 15.30 20.16
N ASN A 237 -24.87 16.22 19.31
CA ASN A 237 -24.33 16.37 17.97
C ASN A 237 -23.17 17.36 18.03
N PHE A 238 -22.12 17.09 17.27
CA PHE A 238 -20.98 17.97 17.13
C PHE A 238 -20.39 17.85 15.73
N THR A 239 -19.66 18.87 15.31
CA THR A 239 -19.00 18.92 14.02
C THR A 239 -17.49 19.02 14.23
N VAL A 240 -16.74 18.22 13.51
CA VAL A 240 -15.28 18.29 13.45
C VAL A 240 -14.91 18.94 12.14
N ARG A 241 -14.12 20.02 12.19
CA ARG A 241 -13.54 20.67 11.02
C ARG A 241 -12.05 20.40 10.94
N PRO A 242 -11.45 20.49 9.73
CA PRO A 242 -10.03 20.27 9.55
C PRO A 242 -9.18 21.11 10.50
N GLY A 243 -8.29 20.46 11.27
CA GLY A 243 -7.33 21.11 12.18
C GLY A 243 -7.92 21.76 13.43
N GLU A 244 -9.25 21.73 13.62
CA GLU A 244 -9.89 22.35 14.78
C GLU A 244 -9.89 21.45 16.02
N SER A 245 -9.95 22.08 17.19
CA SER A 245 -10.19 21.41 18.47
C SER A 245 -11.61 21.71 18.96
N VAL A 246 -12.37 20.65 19.28
CA VAL A 246 -13.76 20.72 19.72
C VAL A 246 -13.88 20.14 21.13
N ILE A 247 -14.62 20.82 22.00
CA ILE A 247 -14.96 20.31 23.33
C ILE A 247 -16.42 19.85 23.33
N VAL A 248 -16.64 18.59 23.69
CA VAL A 248 -17.96 17.97 23.82
C VAL A 248 -18.24 17.71 25.29
N ASN A 249 -19.07 18.56 25.90
CA ASN A 249 -19.43 18.43 27.28
C ASN A 249 -20.64 17.50 27.44
N LEU A 250 -20.44 16.41 28.18
CA LEU A 250 -21.44 15.40 28.56
C LEU A 250 -21.74 15.41 30.05
N MET A 251 -21.18 16.37 30.80
CA MET A 251 -21.51 16.58 32.20
C MET A 251 -22.96 17.06 32.37
N GLN A 252 -23.53 16.89 33.53
CA GLN A 252 -24.92 17.28 33.86
C GLN A 252 -25.15 18.78 33.75
#